data_ea5bc842d383b92784dae9f852678e69
#
_entry.id   ea5bc842d383b92784dae9f852678e69
#
_cell.length_a   1.000
_cell.length_b   1.000
_cell.length_c   1.000
_cell.angle_alpha   90.00
_cell.angle_beta   90.00
_cell.angle_gamma   90.00
#
_symmetry.space_group_name_H-M   'P 1'
#
loop_
_entity.id
_entity.type
_entity.pdbx_description
1 polymer ?
#
loop_
_entity_poly.entity_id
_entity_poly.type
_entity_poly.pdbx_seq_one_letter_code
_entity_poly.pdbx_strand_id
1 'polypeptide(L)'
;MSAAVEIAALSFSYPNADRPVFEDARLAIEEGAFAVLAGPTGSGKTTLLRLLKPEIAPAGTIAGERRVFGRDVAGLTVRESAETISFVFQDPANQIVCDTVWHELAFGLENLGIPTDEMRLRVAETCTYLGIGPWFRMRCEELSGGQQQVLALAAALTMRPRLILLDEPTSMLDPVTEKEFLALLFRANRELGTTVVVATHKAGIYQSYATESWRIEGMRIERVGFDELMQPRAEVAEQPVREESTRAVLLDDVWFRYRRDGEWVLRGFDLAVAEGETCALIGGNGSGKSTVLSLIAGIGKPQRGRSANRLAASQAFLPQNPKALLARETVAEELGEWASTCGYGDAEIAGALERIGLSGKQSSHPYDLSGGQQQLLALEKLLLARPRLLLLDEPTKGLDASAADAVVLRLEEARDGGTAIIVATHDLSLVRRLGASVTLLFDGQASATLPCAAFFERSWLLGA
;
A
#
# COMPACT_ATOMS: atom_id res chain seq x y z
N MET A 1 1.95 18.45 -30.61
CA MET A 1 2.53 17.18 -30.17
C MET A 1 1.47 16.11 -30.36
N SER A 2 1.81 14.86 -30.65
CA SER A 2 0.82 13.79 -30.84
C SER A 2 0.36 13.27 -29.47
N ALA A 3 -0.92 12.98 -29.34
CA ALA A 3 -1.43 12.37 -28.11
C ALA A 3 -1.05 10.89 -28.05
N ALA A 4 -0.50 10.45 -26.91
CA ALA A 4 -0.27 9.04 -26.63
C ALA A 4 -1.57 8.34 -26.21
N VAL A 5 -2.39 9.02 -25.41
CA VAL A 5 -3.72 8.53 -25.01
C VAL A 5 -4.73 9.63 -25.31
N GLU A 6 -5.83 9.27 -25.96
CA GLU A 6 -6.93 10.15 -26.25
C GLU A 6 -8.25 9.46 -25.93
N ILE A 7 -9.04 10.07 -25.08
CA ILE A 7 -10.37 9.63 -24.68
C ILE A 7 -11.36 10.74 -24.98
N ALA A 8 -12.39 10.42 -25.75
CA ALA A 8 -13.44 11.35 -26.13
C ALA A 8 -14.82 10.81 -25.77
N ALA A 9 -15.56 11.56 -24.97
CA ALA A 9 -16.93 11.26 -24.55
C ALA A 9 -17.11 9.84 -23.98
N LEU A 10 -16.12 9.36 -23.18
CA LEU A 10 -16.16 8.03 -22.58
C LEU A 10 -17.26 7.96 -21.52
N SER A 11 -18.16 7.01 -21.70
CA SER A 11 -19.09 6.57 -20.67
C SER A 11 -18.90 5.07 -20.43
N PHE A 12 -18.84 4.66 -19.16
CA PHE A 12 -18.67 3.27 -18.77
C PHE A 12 -19.49 2.91 -17.55
N SER A 13 -20.17 1.76 -17.62
CA SER A 13 -20.91 1.17 -16.51
C SER A 13 -20.60 -0.31 -16.38
N TYR A 14 -20.36 -0.79 -15.14
CA TYR A 14 -20.28 -2.21 -14.85
C TYR A 14 -21.66 -2.90 -15.02
N PRO A 15 -21.71 -4.20 -15.29
CA PRO A 15 -22.97 -4.94 -15.30
C PRO A 15 -23.67 -4.81 -13.94
N ASN A 16 -24.97 -4.55 -13.97
CA ASN A 16 -25.82 -4.38 -12.78
C ASN A 16 -25.42 -3.24 -11.82
N ALA A 17 -24.61 -2.29 -12.27
CA ALA A 17 -24.32 -1.10 -11.48
C ALA A 17 -25.45 -0.05 -11.62
N ASP A 18 -25.87 0.54 -10.50
CA ASP A 18 -26.89 1.58 -10.45
C ASP A 18 -26.43 2.91 -11.06
N ARG A 19 -25.12 3.11 -11.13
CA ARG A 19 -24.50 4.35 -11.63
C ARG A 19 -23.30 4.05 -12.53
N PRO A 20 -23.07 4.89 -13.57
CA PRO A 20 -21.88 4.80 -14.38
C PRO A 20 -20.62 5.17 -13.57
N VAL A 21 -19.47 4.61 -13.99
CA VAL A 21 -18.15 5.00 -13.48
C VAL A 21 -17.69 6.31 -14.15
N PHE A 22 -17.97 6.43 -15.45
CA PHE A 22 -17.67 7.62 -16.24
C PHE A 22 -18.89 8.04 -17.06
N GLU A 23 -19.06 9.37 -17.21
CA GLU A 23 -20.09 9.98 -18.05
C GLU A 23 -19.48 11.16 -18.82
N ASP A 24 -19.43 11.05 -20.16
CA ASP A 24 -18.80 12.02 -21.08
C ASP A 24 -17.36 12.41 -20.67
N ALA A 25 -16.58 11.46 -20.13
CA ALA A 25 -15.24 11.72 -19.68
C ALA A 25 -14.29 11.97 -20.86
N ARG A 26 -13.34 12.89 -20.69
CA ARG A 26 -12.36 13.32 -21.71
C ARG A 26 -10.98 13.37 -21.11
N LEU A 27 -9.98 12.86 -21.86
CA LEU A 27 -8.57 12.85 -21.46
C LEU A 27 -7.69 12.91 -22.70
N ALA A 28 -6.65 13.71 -22.66
CA ALA A 28 -5.60 13.72 -23.67
C ALA A 28 -4.24 13.82 -23.01
N ILE A 29 -3.42 12.76 -23.12
CA ILE A 29 -2.06 12.68 -22.58
C ILE A 29 -1.07 12.74 -23.75
N GLU A 30 -0.09 13.61 -23.65
CA GLU A 30 0.93 13.79 -24.68
C GLU A 30 1.92 12.62 -24.73
N GLU A 31 2.49 12.34 -25.92
CA GLU A 31 3.54 11.35 -26.10
C GLU A 31 4.81 11.76 -25.32
N GLY A 32 5.40 10.81 -24.57
CA GLY A 32 6.55 11.06 -23.70
C GLY A 32 6.21 11.73 -22.36
N ALA A 33 4.94 12.03 -22.10
CA ALA A 33 4.52 12.58 -20.82
C ALA A 33 4.71 11.58 -19.67
N PHE A 34 4.93 12.13 -18.48
CA PHE A 34 4.74 11.45 -17.21
C PHE A 34 3.46 11.98 -16.59
N ALA A 35 2.35 11.27 -16.81
CA ALA A 35 1.01 11.71 -16.40
C ALA A 35 0.59 11.04 -15.09
N VAL A 36 0.02 11.82 -14.17
CA VAL A 36 -0.52 11.34 -12.89
C VAL A 36 -2.04 11.49 -12.90
N LEU A 37 -2.74 10.37 -12.71
CA LEU A 37 -4.19 10.30 -12.54
C LEU A 37 -4.50 10.16 -11.05
N ALA A 38 -4.92 11.24 -10.40
CA ALA A 38 -5.23 11.25 -8.98
C ALA A 38 -6.75 11.21 -8.74
N GLY A 39 -7.15 10.63 -7.61
CA GLY A 39 -8.55 10.59 -7.18
C GLY A 39 -8.77 9.64 -6.03
N PRO A 40 -9.91 9.73 -5.33
CA PRO A 40 -10.23 8.83 -4.23
C PRO A 40 -10.41 7.39 -4.72
N THR A 41 -10.38 6.43 -3.80
CA THR A 41 -10.71 5.03 -4.13
C THR A 41 -12.13 4.93 -4.63
N GLY A 42 -12.35 4.08 -5.64
CA GLY A 42 -13.65 3.96 -6.29
C GLY A 42 -13.95 5.05 -7.32
N SER A 43 -13.07 6.04 -7.54
CA SER A 43 -13.28 7.08 -8.57
C SER A 43 -13.14 6.56 -10.02
N GLY A 44 -12.69 5.31 -10.20
CA GLY A 44 -12.56 4.71 -11.53
C GLY A 44 -11.12 4.70 -12.10
N LYS A 45 -10.08 5.09 -11.35
CA LYS A 45 -8.68 5.10 -11.82
C LYS A 45 -8.25 3.78 -12.46
N THR A 46 -8.36 2.68 -11.72
CA THR A 46 -8.05 1.33 -12.20
C THR A 46 -8.90 0.96 -13.41
N THR A 47 -10.20 1.31 -13.39
CA THR A 47 -11.12 1.08 -14.49
C THR A 47 -10.66 1.80 -15.76
N LEU A 48 -10.27 3.07 -15.63
CA LEU A 48 -9.77 3.87 -16.76
C LEU A 48 -8.51 3.24 -17.37
N LEU A 49 -7.52 2.89 -16.54
CA LEU A 49 -6.29 2.25 -17.02
C LEU A 49 -6.59 0.93 -17.74
N ARG A 50 -7.47 0.09 -17.16
CA ARG A 50 -7.84 -1.20 -17.77
C ARG A 50 -8.63 -1.03 -19.07
N LEU A 51 -9.44 0.02 -19.20
CA LEU A 51 -10.14 0.34 -20.44
C LEU A 51 -9.20 0.73 -21.59
N LEU A 52 -7.94 1.07 -21.30
CA LEU A 52 -6.89 1.34 -22.31
C LEU A 52 -6.11 0.09 -22.71
N LYS A 53 -6.31 -1.05 -22.04
CA LYS A 53 -5.65 -2.33 -22.33
C LYS A 53 -6.71 -3.39 -22.63
N PRO A 54 -6.95 -3.76 -23.91
CA PRO A 54 -8.07 -4.62 -24.31
C PRO A 54 -8.15 -5.95 -23.53
N GLU A 55 -6.99 -6.57 -23.26
CA GLU A 55 -6.93 -7.91 -22.65
C GLU A 55 -7.40 -7.97 -21.19
N ILE A 56 -7.38 -6.83 -20.51
CA ILE A 56 -7.80 -6.72 -19.10
C ILE A 56 -8.95 -5.73 -18.91
N ALA A 57 -9.56 -5.29 -20.02
CA ALA A 57 -10.70 -4.38 -19.97
C ALA A 57 -11.86 -5.04 -19.20
N PRO A 58 -12.46 -4.34 -18.23
CA PRO A 58 -13.58 -4.90 -17.47
C PRO A 58 -14.81 -5.07 -18.36
N ALA A 59 -15.61 -6.10 -18.04
CA ALA A 59 -16.92 -6.28 -18.66
C ALA A 59 -17.85 -5.10 -18.28
N GLY A 60 -18.64 -4.62 -19.26
CA GLY A 60 -19.56 -3.50 -19.04
C GLY A 60 -20.04 -2.87 -20.34
N THR A 61 -20.85 -1.84 -20.19
CA THR A 61 -21.32 -1.03 -21.33
C THR A 61 -20.36 0.13 -21.53
N ILE A 62 -19.77 0.23 -22.73
CA ILE A 62 -18.80 1.25 -23.11
C ILE A 62 -19.38 2.08 -24.25
N ALA A 63 -19.31 3.41 -24.12
CA ALA A 63 -19.60 4.36 -25.20
C ALA A 63 -18.47 5.40 -25.29
N GLY A 64 -18.31 6.04 -26.44
CA GLY A 64 -17.23 6.99 -26.71
C GLY A 64 -15.99 6.35 -27.30
N GLU A 65 -14.96 7.18 -27.57
CA GLU A 65 -13.74 6.78 -28.24
C GLU A 65 -12.56 6.69 -27.28
N ARG A 66 -11.72 5.68 -27.49
CA ARG A 66 -10.46 5.46 -26.76
C ARG A 66 -9.37 5.16 -27.75
N ARG A 67 -8.40 6.03 -27.86
CA ARG A 67 -7.28 5.89 -28.79
C ARG A 67 -5.94 5.87 -28.05
N VAL A 68 -5.04 5.01 -28.50
CA VAL A 68 -3.66 4.96 -28.06
C VAL A 68 -2.78 5.14 -29.29
N PHE A 69 -1.94 6.19 -29.27
CA PHE A 69 -1.15 6.64 -30.43
C PHE A 69 -1.98 6.75 -31.72
N GLY A 70 -3.17 7.33 -31.61
CA GLY A 70 -4.10 7.55 -32.74
C GLY A 70 -4.88 6.32 -33.19
N ARG A 71 -4.61 5.12 -32.63
CA ARG A 71 -5.31 3.87 -32.94
C ARG A 71 -6.45 3.61 -31.96
N ASP A 72 -7.58 3.19 -32.45
CA ASP A 72 -8.69 2.77 -31.59
C ASP A 72 -8.31 1.54 -30.77
N VAL A 73 -8.46 1.63 -29.43
CA VAL A 73 -8.14 0.56 -28.48
C VAL A 73 -8.93 -0.73 -28.78
N ALA A 74 -10.20 -0.60 -29.18
CA ALA A 74 -11.03 -1.76 -29.50
C ALA A 74 -10.60 -2.52 -30.77
N GLY A 75 -9.84 -1.86 -31.65
CA GLY A 75 -9.32 -2.44 -32.88
C GLY A 75 -7.90 -3.01 -32.77
N LEU A 76 -7.26 -2.91 -31.60
CA LEU A 76 -5.91 -3.46 -31.40
C LEU A 76 -5.95 -4.99 -31.33
N THR A 77 -5.09 -5.65 -32.08
CA THR A 77 -4.82 -7.08 -31.86
C THR A 77 -4.05 -7.28 -30.56
N VAL A 78 -4.12 -8.48 -29.96
CA VAL A 78 -3.37 -8.83 -28.74
C VAL A 78 -1.88 -8.53 -28.90
N ARG A 79 -1.29 -8.85 -30.07
CA ARG A 79 0.11 -8.58 -30.35
C ARG A 79 0.42 -7.08 -30.37
N GLU A 80 -0.35 -6.30 -31.09
CA GLU A 80 -0.18 -4.84 -31.18
C GLU A 80 -0.35 -4.15 -29.83
N SER A 81 -1.33 -4.60 -29.05
CA SER A 81 -1.53 -4.14 -27.68
C SER A 81 -0.32 -4.48 -26.80
N ALA A 82 0.18 -5.72 -26.84
CA ALA A 82 1.33 -6.16 -26.04
C ALA A 82 2.63 -5.42 -26.40
N GLU A 83 2.85 -5.13 -27.70
CA GLU A 83 4.03 -4.39 -28.18
C GLU A 83 3.93 -2.88 -27.89
N THR A 84 2.73 -2.33 -27.67
CA THR A 84 2.53 -0.89 -27.51
C THR A 84 2.30 -0.49 -26.07
N ILE A 85 1.52 -1.28 -25.31
CA ILE A 85 1.02 -0.95 -23.99
C ILE A 85 1.43 -2.01 -22.99
N SER A 86 2.21 -1.65 -21.98
CA SER A 86 2.46 -2.48 -20.81
C SER A 86 1.63 -2.01 -19.63
N PHE A 87 1.28 -2.94 -18.74
CA PHE A 87 0.52 -2.69 -17.52
C PHE A 87 1.27 -3.21 -16.30
N VAL A 88 1.34 -2.42 -15.24
CA VAL A 88 1.92 -2.81 -13.94
C VAL A 88 0.81 -2.73 -12.89
N PHE A 89 0.49 -3.87 -12.29
CA PHE A 89 -0.57 -3.97 -11.27
C PHE A 89 -0.14 -3.42 -9.92
N GLN A 90 -1.12 -3.08 -9.10
CA GLN A 90 -0.92 -2.64 -7.72
C GLN A 90 -0.20 -3.69 -6.86
N ASP A 91 -0.57 -4.97 -7.04
CA ASP A 91 0.05 -6.10 -6.35
C ASP A 91 0.89 -6.91 -7.36
N PRO A 92 2.23 -6.87 -7.27
CA PRO A 92 3.09 -7.59 -8.19
C PRO A 92 2.94 -9.12 -8.08
N ALA A 93 2.50 -9.66 -6.94
CA ALA A 93 2.28 -11.10 -6.78
C ALA A 93 1.16 -11.61 -7.70
N ASN A 94 0.22 -10.76 -8.10
CA ASN A 94 -0.83 -11.09 -9.05
C ASN A 94 -0.38 -10.97 -10.52
N GLN A 95 0.81 -10.46 -10.77
CA GLN A 95 1.37 -10.25 -12.12
C GLN A 95 2.47 -11.24 -12.44
N ILE A 96 3.34 -11.56 -11.47
CA ILE A 96 4.46 -12.48 -11.63
C ILE A 96 3.92 -13.91 -11.76
N VAL A 97 4.21 -14.55 -12.89
CA VAL A 97 3.69 -15.90 -13.20
C VAL A 97 4.78 -16.98 -13.26
N CYS A 98 6.04 -16.57 -13.40
CA CYS A 98 7.16 -17.50 -13.49
C CYS A 98 7.88 -17.70 -12.14
N ASP A 99 8.50 -18.88 -11.96
CA ASP A 99 9.22 -19.22 -10.74
C ASP A 99 10.52 -18.44 -10.55
N THR A 100 11.17 -18.01 -11.62
CA THR A 100 12.48 -17.37 -11.60
C THR A 100 12.48 -16.03 -12.34
N VAL A 101 13.32 -15.12 -11.85
CA VAL A 101 13.43 -13.75 -12.38
C VAL A 101 13.74 -13.73 -13.89
N TRP A 102 14.71 -14.54 -14.34
CA TRP A 102 15.07 -14.56 -15.78
C TRP A 102 13.91 -15.03 -16.65
N HIS A 103 13.13 -15.98 -16.19
CA HIS A 103 11.99 -16.52 -16.95
C HIS A 103 10.84 -15.50 -16.99
N GLU A 104 10.57 -14.81 -15.85
CA GLU A 104 9.58 -13.72 -15.81
C GLU A 104 9.92 -12.61 -16.80
N LEU A 105 11.19 -12.22 -16.92
CA LEU A 105 11.65 -11.22 -17.90
C LEU A 105 11.51 -11.68 -19.34
N ALA A 106 11.70 -12.97 -19.62
CA ALA A 106 11.60 -13.55 -20.97
C ALA A 106 10.14 -13.87 -21.36
N PHE A 107 9.24 -14.10 -20.41
CA PHE A 107 7.91 -14.64 -20.62
C PHE A 107 7.07 -13.89 -21.67
N GLY A 108 7.03 -12.57 -21.59
CA GLY A 108 6.32 -11.74 -22.57
C GLY A 108 6.91 -11.83 -23.97
N LEU A 109 8.24 -11.90 -24.08
CA LEU A 109 8.95 -12.01 -25.36
C LEU A 109 8.74 -13.38 -25.99
N GLU A 110 8.72 -14.45 -25.18
CA GLU A 110 8.42 -15.81 -25.64
C GLU A 110 7.02 -15.91 -26.24
N ASN A 111 6.01 -15.33 -25.55
CA ASN A 111 4.63 -15.30 -26.04
C ASN A 111 4.47 -14.51 -27.35
N LEU A 112 5.30 -13.51 -27.59
CA LEU A 112 5.34 -12.78 -28.85
C LEU A 112 6.18 -13.48 -29.94
N GLY A 113 6.82 -14.61 -29.62
CA GLY A 113 7.68 -15.35 -30.55
C GLY A 113 8.93 -14.57 -30.97
N ILE A 114 9.47 -13.74 -30.09
CA ILE A 114 10.74 -13.02 -30.33
C ILE A 114 11.88 -14.04 -30.41
N PRO A 115 12.80 -13.90 -31.38
CA PRO A 115 13.96 -14.79 -31.50
C PRO A 115 14.82 -14.84 -30.25
N THR A 116 15.33 -16.02 -29.89
CA THR A 116 16.08 -16.25 -28.63
C THR A 116 17.27 -15.30 -28.47
N ASP A 117 18.00 -14.96 -29.52
CA ASP A 117 19.14 -14.06 -29.39
C ASP A 117 18.71 -12.62 -29.06
N GLU A 118 17.60 -12.18 -29.63
CA GLU A 118 17.03 -10.88 -29.33
C GLU A 118 16.43 -10.87 -27.90
N MET A 119 15.76 -11.96 -27.47
CA MET A 119 15.30 -12.09 -26.09
C MET A 119 16.44 -11.96 -25.08
N ARG A 120 17.55 -12.68 -25.32
CA ARG A 120 18.76 -12.61 -24.46
C ARG A 120 19.30 -11.19 -24.36
N LEU A 121 19.35 -10.48 -25.49
CA LEU A 121 19.82 -9.10 -25.55
C LEU A 121 18.90 -8.19 -24.71
N ARG A 122 17.60 -8.20 -24.98
CA ARG A 122 16.62 -7.33 -24.29
C ARG A 122 16.60 -7.58 -22.78
N VAL A 123 16.62 -8.85 -22.36
CA VAL A 123 16.68 -9.21 -20.93
C VAL A 123 17.97 -8.72 -20.29
N ALA A 124 19.14 -8.94 -20.94
CA ALA A 124 20.42 -8.46 -20.42
C ALA A 124 20.49 -6.93 -20.30
N GLU A 125 20.00 -6.21 -21.31
CA GLU A 125 19.91 -4.75 -21.32
C GLU A 125 19.02 -4.26 -20.17
N THR A 126 17.83 -4.84 -19.99
CA THR A 126 16.90 -4.47 -18.93
C THR A 126 17.48 -4.74 -17.55
N CYS A 127 18.10 -5.92 -17.34
CA CYS A 127 18.78 -6.25 -16.08
C CYS A 127 19.90 -5.25 -15.75
N THR A 128 20.69 -4.88 -16.76
CA THR A 128 21.79 -3.91 -16.59
C THR A 128 21.22 -2.52 -16.30
N TYR A 129 20.22 -2.10 -17.08
CA TYR A 129 19.61 -0.79 -16.97
C TYR A 129 18.96 -0.55 -15.59
N LEU A 130 18.28 -1.55 -15.05
CA LEU A 130 17.60 -1.45 -13.75
C LEU A 130 18.46 -1.91 -12.56
N GLY A 131 19.67 -2.43 -12.82
CA GLY A 131 20.56 -2.91 -11.76
C GLY A 131 20.12 -4.22 -11.08
N ILE A 132 19.24 -5.00 -11.73
CA ILE A 132 18.67 -6.24 -11.18
C ILE A 132 19.46 -7.51 -11.54
N GLY A 133 20.64 -7.37 -12.12
CA GLY A 133 21.54 -8.50 -12.46
C GLY A 133 21.78 -9.48 -11.29
N PRO A 134 21.96 -9.04 -10.04
CA PRO A 134 22.12 -9.94 -8.90
C PRO A 134 20.92 -10.87 -8.67
N TRP A 135 19.71 -10.48 -9.08
CA TRP A 135 18.49 -11.27 -8.87
C TRP A 135 18.22 -12.28 -9.99
N PHE A 136 18.93 -12.18 -11.10
CA PHE A 136 18.65 -12.89 -12.35
C PHE A 136 18.37 -14.39 -12.20
N ARG A 137 19.10 -15.07 -11.28
CA ARG A 137 18.95 -16.50 -11.02
C ARG A 137 18.13 -16.83 -9.78
N MET A 138 17.60 -15.82 -9.07
CA MET A 138 16.77 -16.02 -7.90
C MET A 138 15.37 -16.50 -8.27
N ARG A 139 14.71 -17.14 -7.34
CA ARG A 139 13.27 -17.40 -7.44
C ARG A 139 12.49 -16.12 -7.15
N CYS A 140 11.38 -15.92 -7.84
CA CYS A 140 10.56 -14.73 -7.63
C CYS A 140 9.99 -14.64 -6.20
N GLU A 141 9.73 -15.76 -5.56
CA GLU A 141 9.27 -15.83 -4.16
C GLU A 141 10.33 -15.42 -3.12
N GLU A 142 11.61 -15.42 -3.48
CA GLU A 142 12.71 -14.99 -2.61
C GLU A 142 12.88 -13.46 -2.58
N LEU A 143 12.24 -12.77 -3.53
CA LEU A 143 12.29 -11.32 -3.64
C LEU A 143 11.38 -10.66 -2.60
N SER A 144 11.84 -9.53 -2.02
CA SER A 144 10.98 -8.66 -1.23
C SER A 144 9.87 -8.05 -2.10
N GLY A 145 8.77 -7.58 -1.48
CA GLY A 145 7.67 -6.95 -2.22
C GLY A 145 8.12 -5.77 -3.09
N GLY A 146 9.08 -4.96 -2.62
CA GLY A 146 9.68 -3.88 -3.42
C GLY A 146 10.49 -4.39 -4.61
N GLN A 147 11.26 -5.46 -4.42
CA GLN A 147 11.98 -6.11 -5.51
C GLN A 147 11.05 -6.75 -6.54
N GLN A 148 9.93 -7.34 -6.09
CA GLN A 148 8.88 -7.85 -6.97
C GLN A 148 8.25 -6.74 -7.80
N GLN A 149 8.02 -5.56 -7.21
CA GLN A 149 7.51 -4.39 -7.93
C GLN A 149 8.49 -3.90 -9.00
N VAL A 150 9.79 -3.87 -8.69
CA VAL A 150 10.84 -3.55 -9.68
C VAL A 150 10.92 -4.64 -10.76
N LEU A 151 10.73 -5.92 -10.41
CA LEU A 151 10.68 -7.02 -11.40
C LEU A 151 9.47 -6.87 -12.34
N ALA A 152 8.30 -6.52 -11.82
CA ALA A 152 7.11 -6.27 -12.65
C ALA A 152 7.34 -5.10 -13.63
N LEU A 153 7.97 -4.01 -13.17
CA LEU A 153 8.39 -2.92 -14.05
C LEU A 153 9.43 -3.37 -15.08
N ALA A 154 10.40 -4.20 -14.68
CA ALA A 154 11.42 -4.74 -15.55
C ALA A 154 10.82 -5.61 -16.67
N ALA A 155 9.91 -6.51 -16.32
CA ALA A 155 9.19 -7.35 -17.29
C ALA A 155 8.39 -6.50 -18.28
N ALA A 156 7.73 -5.44 -17.80
CA ALA A 156 7.03 -4.47 -18.64
C ALA A 156 8.00 -3.75 -19.62
N LEU A 157 9.16 -3.27 -19.13
CA LEU A 157 10.14 -2.55 -19.94
C LEU A 157 10.87 -3.44 -20.96
N THR A 158 11.06 -4.74 -20.66
CA THR A 158 11.68 -5.71 -21.57
C THR A 158 10.89 -5.83 -22.88
N MET A 159 9.58 -5.59 -22.84
CA MET A 159 8.71 -5.53 -24.03
C MET A 159 8.97 -4.29 -24.90
N ARG A 160 9.71 -3.28 -24.41
CA ARG A 160 9.96 -1.97 -25.04
C ARG A 160 8.66 -1.24 -25.41
N PRO A 161 7.71 -1.07 -24.47
CA PRO A 161 6.43 -0.44 -24.76
C PRO A 161 6.60 1.06 -25.01
N ARG A 162 5.69 1.63 -25.81
CA ARG A 162 5.58 3.09 -25.96
C ARG A 162 4.78 3.73 -24.82
N LEU A 163 3.89 2.96 -24.16
CA LEU A 163 3.04 3.38 -23.07
C LEU A 163 3.11 2.37 -21.91
N ILE A 164 3.38 2.85 -20.70
CA ILE A 164 3.28 2.06 -19.48
C ILE A 164 2.16 2.65 -18.61
N LEU A 165 1.21 1.79 -18.28
CA LEU A 165 0.10 2.07 -17.36
C LEU A 165 0.43 1.44 -16.01
N LEU A 166 0.42 2.22 -14.93
CA LEU A 166 0.73 1.73 -13.58
C LEU A 166 -0.43 2.03 -12.64
N ASP A 167 -0.94 1.00 -11.98
CA ASP A 167 -2.05 1.12 -11.04
C ASP A 167 -1.50 1.04 -9.60
N GLU A 168 -1.50 2.17 -8.87
CA GLU A 168 -1.02 2.31 -7.48
C GLU A 168 0.37 1.65 -7.24
N PRO A 169 1.39 1.88 -8.09
CA PRO A 169 2.61 1.05 -8.11
C PRO A 169 3.48 1.18 -6.87
N THR A 170 3.27 2.20 -6.03
CA THR A 170 4.06 2.47 -4.83
C THR A 170 3.32 2.18 -3.52
N SER A 171 2.05 1.77 -3.59
CA SER A 171 1.19 1.61 -2.40
C SER A 171 1.69 0.59 -1.37
N MET A 172 2.49 -0.39 -1.81
CA MET A 172 3.05 -1.45 -0.98
C MET A 172 4.52 -1.22 -0.58
N LEU A 173 5.14 -0.13 -1.05
CA LEU A 173 6.55 0.15 -0.86
C LEU A 173 6.79 0.97 0.42
N ASP A 174 7.92 0.72 1.07
CA ASP A 174 8.44 1.64 2.10
C ASP A 174 9.01 2.91 1.44
N PRO A 175 9.17 4.03 2.19
CA PRO A 175 9.56 5.32 1.61
C PRO A 175 10.90 5.33 0.86
N VAL A 176 11.85 4.45 1.21
CA VAL A 176 13.14 4.35 0.52
C VAL A 176 12.97 3.63 -0.81
N THR A 177 12.37 2.45 -0.78
CA THR A 177 12.07 1.66 -1.98
C THR A 177 11.13 2.41 -2.93
N GLU A 178 10.17 3.19 -2.40
CA GLU A 178 9.30 4.06 -3.18
C GLU A 178 10.11 5.09 -3.99
N LYS A 179 11.05 5.80 -3.34
CA LYS A 179 11.92 6.77 -4.01
C LYS A 179 12.81 6.11 -5.08
N GLU A 180 13.36 4.93 -4.79
CA GLU A 180 14.15 4.16 -5.76
C GLU A 180 13.31 3.74 -6.98
N PHE A 181 12.12 3.21 -6.75
CA PHE A 181 11.19 2.83 -7.81
C PHE A 181 10.81 4.01 -8.70
N LEU A 182 10.48 5.16 -8.09
CA LEU A 182 10.15 6.39 -8.82
C LEU A 182 11.32 6.90 -9.64
N ALA A 183 12.54 6.83 -9.12
CA ALA A 183 13.75 7.21 -9.86
C ALA A 183 13.97 6.32 -11.08
N LEU A 184 13.76 5.00 -10.95
CA LEU A 184 13.84 4.05 -12.08
C LEU A 184 12.76 4.34 -13.13
N LEU A 185 11.51 4.58 -12.70
CA LEU A 185 10.40 4.88 -13.59
C LEU A 185 10.60 6.21 -14.34
N PHE A 186 11.05 7.25 -13.63
CA PHE A 186 11.36 8.54 -14.22
C PHE A 186 12.49 8.46 -15.23
N ARG A 187 13.55 7.70 -14.90
CA ARG A 187 14.66 7.44 -15.81
C ARG A 187 14.17 6.76 -17.10
N ALA A 188 13.30 5.72 -16.97
CA ALA A 188 12.72 5.07 -18.12
C ALA A 188 11.88 6.02 -18.99
N ASN A 189 11.09 6.92 -18.39
CA ASN A 189 10.37 7.95 -19.14
C ASN A 189 11.31 8.88 -19.90
N ARG A 190 12.36 9.40 -19.24
CA ARG A 190 13.26 10.41 -19.81
C ARG A 190 14.24 9.86 -20.83
N GLU A 191 14.84 8.70 -20.55
CA GLU A 191 15.91 8.15 -21.39
C GLU A 191 15.36 7.27 -22.53
N LEU A 192 14.25 6.55 -22.29
CA LEU A 192 13.66 5.68 -23.31
C LEU A 192 12.52 6.36 -24.08
N GLY A 193 12.07 7.53 -23.64
CA GLY A 193 10.94 8.25 -24.25
C GLY A 193 9.59 7.58 -24.07
N THR A 194 9.49 6.61 -23.17
CA THR A 194 8.24 5.88 -22.90
C THR A 194 7.24 6.78 -22.19
N THR A 195 6.01 6.85 -22.68
CA THR A 195 4.92 7.54 -21.99
C THR A 195 4.53 6.77 -20.74
N VAL A 196 4.42 7.47 -19.62
CA VAL A 196 4.09 6.87 -18.33
C VAL A 196 2.76 7.45 -17.84
N VAL A 197 1.83 6.59 -17.46
CA VAL A 197 0.55 6.98 -16.83
C VAL A 197 0.40 6.25 -15.51
N VAL A 198 0.39 6.99 -14.43
CA VAL A 198 0.27 6.45 -13.07
C VAL A 198 -1.09 6.81 -12.49
N ALA A 199 -1.87 5.81 -12.09
CA ALA A 199 -3.05 6.01 -11.26
C ALA A 199 -2.64 5.93 -9.78
N THR A 200 -2.98 6.93 -8.98
CA THR A 200 -2.62 6.96 -7.56
C THR A 200 -3.57 7.81 -6.71
N HIS A 201 -3.61 7.51 -5.42
CA HIS A 201 -4.23 8.38 -4.40
C HIS A 201 -3.17 9.24 -3.69
N LYS A 202 -1.87 8.94 -3.85
CA LYS A 202 -0.73 9.67 -3.25
C LYS A 202 -0.01 10.52 -4.31
N ALA A 203 -0.70 11.48 -4.89
CA ALA A 203 -0.13 12.29 -5.97
C ALA A 203 1.17 13.01 -5.56
N GLY A 204 1.29 13.48 -4.32
CA GLY A 204 2.40 14.31 -3.83
C GLY A 204 3.80 13.76 -4.09
N ILE A 205 3.98 12.44 -4.04
CA ILE A 205 5.29 11.81 -4.27
C ILE A 205 5.78 11.94 -5.73
N TYR A 206 4.86 12.21 -6.65
CA TYR A 206 5.15 12.34 -8.08
C TYR A 206 5.43 13.79 -8.52
N GLN A 207 5.32 14.78 -7.63
CA GLN A 207 5.42 16.20 -7.96
C GLN A 207 6.68 16.56 -8.75
N SER A 208 7.83 15.99 -8.40
CA SER A 208 9.11 16.26 -9.06
C SER A 208 9.28 15.55 -10.41
N TYR A 209 8.38 14.64 -10.77
CA TYR A 209 8.48 13.78 -11.95
C TYR A 209 7.39 14.04 -12.98
N ALA A 210 6.18 14.37 -12.51
CA ALA A 210 5.01 14.53 -13.36
C ALA A 210 5.12 15.75 -14.30
N THR A 211 4.77 15.55 -15.57
CA THR A 211 4.63 16.60 -16.58
C THR A 211 3.17 16.99 -16.77
N GLU A 212 2.25 16.08 -16.44
CA GLU A 212 0.81 16.32 -16.51
C GLU A 212 0.11 15.72 -15.30
N SER A 213 -0.94 16.38 -14.85
CA SER A 213 -1.76 15.90 -13.72
C SER A 213 -3.25 16.04 -14.00
N TRP A 214 -3.99 15.01 -13.59
CA TRP A 214 -5.40 14.83 -13.85
C TRP A 214 -6.11 14.38 -12.58
N ARG A 215 -7.29 14.94 -12.31
CA ARG A 215 -8.18 14.53 -11.23
C ARG A 215 -9.33 13.69 -11.79
N ILE A 216 -9.61 12.56 -11.16
CA ILE A 216 -10.77 11.73 -11.44
C ILE A 216 -11.69 11.80 -10.24
N GLU A 217 -12.82 12.49 -10.42
CA GLU A 217 -13.81 12.70 -9.38
C GLU A 217 -15.21 12.91 -10.00
N GLY A 218 -16.27 12.41 -9.33
CA GLY A 218 -17.64 12.64 -9.76
C GLY A 218 -17.94 12.19 -11.20
N MET A 219 -17.40 11.04 -11.63
CA MET A 219 -17.55 10.47 -12.99
C MET A 219 -16.81 11.27 -14.10
N ARG A 220 -16.06 12.29 -13.76
CA ARG A 220 -15.34 13.18 -14.68
C ARG A 220 -13.84 13.06 -14.54
N ILE A 221 -13.14 13.49 -15.60
CA ILE A 221 -11.69 13.59 -15.62
C ILE A 221 -11.35 15.03 -16.00
N GLU A 222 -10.56 15.69 -15.15
CA GLU A 222 -10.21 17.09 -15.33
C GLU A 222 -8.68 17.26 -15.25
N ARG A 223 -8.12 18.05 -16.17
CA ARG A 223 -6.71 18.44 -16.06
C ARG A 223 -6.62 19.52 -14.98
N VAL A 224 -5.74 19.31 -14.01
CA VAL A 224 -5.57 20.22 -12.86
C VAL A 224 -4.10 20.56 -12.66
N GLY A 225 -3.83 21.66 -11.98
CA GLY A 225 -2.49 21.96 -11.53
C GLY A 225 -2.04 20.95 -10.47
N PHE A 226 -0.73 20.63 -10.44
CA PHE A 226 -0.23 19.64 -9.48
C PHE A 226 -0.49 20.07 -8.02
N ASP A 227 -0.41 21.36 -7.73
CA ASP A 227 -0.67 21.92 -6.40
C ASP A 227 -2.11 21.63 -5.91
N GLU A 228 -3.06 21.50 -6.82
CA GLU A 228 -4.44 21.15 -6.48
C GLU A 228 -4.64 19.69 -6.07
N LEU A 229 -3.65 18.84 -6.36
CA LEU A 229 -3.63 17.41 -5.97
C LEU A 229 -2.91 17.20 -4.64
N MET A 230 -2.23 18.24 -4.12
CA MET A 230 -1.49 18.14 -2.87
C MET A 230 -2.44 18.09 -1.67
N GLN A 231 -2.30 17.07 -0.87
CA GLN A 231 -2.96 17.02 0.43
C GLN A 231 -2.16 17.87 1.44
N PRO A 232 -2.81 18.65 2.32
CA PRO A 232 -2.12 19.34 3.37
C PRO A 232 -1.37 18.35 4.27
N ARG A 233 -0.15 18.70 4.68
CA ARG A 233 0.59 17.90 5.66
C ARG A 233 -0.21 17.82 6.96
N ALA A 234 -0.31 16.63 7.53
CA ALA A 234 -0.88 16.47 8.86
C ALA A 234 -0.05 17.24 9.88
N GLU A 235 -0.70 18.01 10.73
CA GLU A 235 -0.07 18.63 11.90
C GLU A 235 0.39 17.57 12.89
N VAL A 236 1.45 17.89 13.64
CA VAL A 236 1.94 17.00 14.70
C VAL A 236 1.02 17.14 15.90
N ALA A 237 0.29 16.09 16.25
CA ALA A 237 -0.51 16.06 17.46
C ALA A 237 0.42 16.01 18.70
N GLU A 238 0.06 16.68 19.75
CA GLU A 238 0.75 16.60 21.04
C GLU A 238 0.19 15.43 21.86
N GLN A 239 1.09 14.60 22.41
CA GLN A 239 0.67 13.64 23.40
C GLN A 239 0.51 14.34 24.77
N PRO A 240 -0.53 13.99 25.53
CA PRO A 240 -0.65 14.49 26.90
C PRO A 240 0.55 13.99 27.73
N VAL A 241 1.31 14.93 28.31
CA VAL A 241 2.42 14.60 29.24
C VAL A 241 1.82 13.96 30.51
N ARG A 242 2.13 12.69 30.74
CA ARG A 242 1.71 11.96 31.92
C ARG A 242 2.90 11.84 32.90
N GLU A 243 2.89 12.58 33.97
CA GLU A 243 4.02 12.74 34.89
C GLU A 243 4.44 11.48 35.69
N GLU A 244 3.59 10.47 35.84
CA GLU A 244 3.94 9.17 36.46
C GLU A 244 3.19 8.03 35.75
N SER A 245 3.71 7.51 34.67
CA SER A 245 3.06 6.39 34.00
C SER A 245 3.77 5.07 34.27
N THR A 246 2.98 4.09 34.70
CA THR A 246 3.46 2.71 34.88
C THR A 246 3.87 2.14 33.51
N ARG A 247 5.03 1.51 33.43
CA ARG A 247 5.47 0.82 32.21
C ARG A 247 4.52 -0.33 31.88
N ALA A 248 3.86 -0.25 30.73
CA ALA A 248 2.98 -1.29 30.21
C ALA A 248 3.79 -2.40 29.52
N VAL A 249 4.77 -2.00 28.69
CA VAL A 249 5.62 -2.91 27.91
C VAL A 249 7.08 -2.58 28.18
N LEU A 250 7.90 -3.63 28.35
CA LEU A 250 9.35 -3.54 28.47
C LEU A 250 10.01 -4.66 27.66
N LEU A 251 10.83 -4.28 26.70
CA LEU A 251 11.84 -5.14 26.06
C LEU A 251 13.20 -4.64 26.55
N ASP A 252 14.05 -5.56 27.04
CA ASP A 252 15.34 -5.26 27.67
C ASP A 252 16.38 -6.24 27.12
N ASP A 253 17.37 -5.73 26.39
CA ASP A 253 18.43 -6.48 25.69
C ASP A 253 17.90 -7.67 24.89
N VAL A 254 16.83 -7.48 24.10
CA VAL A 254 16.16 -8.56 23.40
C VAL A 254 16.92 -8.99 22.15
N TRP A 255 17.24 -10.29 22.08
CA TRP A 255 17.79 -10.95 20.91
C TRP A 255 16.84 -12.00 20.39
N PHE A 256 16.53 -11.95 19.09
CA PHE A 256 15.59 -12.86 18.46
C PHE A 256 15.99 -13.24 17.04
N ARG A 257 15.80 -14.53 16.70
CA ARG A 257 15.87 -15.09 15.34
C ARG A 257 14.88 -16.22 15.18
N TYR A 258 14.36 -16.40 13.98
CA TYR A 258 13.34 -17.43 13.69
C TYR A 258 13.92 -18.85 13.63
N ARG A 259 15.18 -19.00 13.18
CA ARG A 259 15.88 -20.30 13.10
C ARG A 259 17.15 -20.27 13.93
N ARG A 260 17.53 -21.42 14.51
CA ARG A 260 18.72 -21.51 15.39
C ARG A 260 20.04 -21.15 14.70
N ASP A 261 20.12 -21.41 13.39
CA ASP A 261 21.26 -21.16 12.50
C ASP A 261 21.07 -19.90 11.62
N GLY A 262 19.89 -19.22 11.74
CA GLY A 262 19.56 -18.03 10.98
C GLY A 262 20.20 -16.76 11.56
N GLU A 263 20.14 -15.70 10.77
CA GLU A 263 20.57 -14.36 11.19
C GLU A 263 19.68 -13.82 12.31
N TRP A 264 20.30 -12.99 13.17
CA TRP A 264 19.58 -12.28 14.21
C TRP A 264 18.69 -11.20 13.57
N VAL A 265 17.40 -11.27 13.86
CA VAL A 265 16.42 -10.25 13.45
C VAL A 265 16.40 -9.08 14.45
N LEU A 266 16.55 -9.39 15.75
CA LEU A 266 16.73 -8.38 16.79
C LEU A 266 18.06 -8.65 17.51
N ARG A 267 18.78 -7.56 17.85
CA ARG A 267 20.17 -7.59 18.36
C ARG A 267 20.34 -6.63 19.53
N GLY A 268 19.97 -7.02 20.74
CA GLY A 268 20.00 -6.13 21.89
C GLY A 268 18.98 -5.00 21.77
N PHE A 269 17.75 -5.37 21.43
CA PHE A 269 16.66 -4.40 21.20
C PHE A 269 16.03 -3.98 22.52
N ASP A 270 15.97 -2.66 22.76
CA ASP A 270 15.36 -2.05 23.94
C ASP A 270 14.12 -1.23 23.56
N LEU A 271 13.03 -1.37 24.32
CA LEU A 271 11.82 -0.58 24.19
C LEU A 271 11.09 -0.51 25.53
N ALA A 272 10.67 0.67 25.92
CA ALA A 272 9.77 0.85 27.05
C ALA A 272 8.59 1.72 26.63
N VAL A 273 7.38 1.24 26.84
CA VAL A 273 6.12 1.97 26.55
C VAL A 273 5.28 2.02 27.81
N ALA A 274 4.78 3.19 28.13
CA ALA A 274 3.93 3.44 29.29
C ALA A 274 2.45 3.09 29.04
N GLU A 275 1.65 2.97 30.10
CA GLU A 275 0.20 2.81 29.97
C GLU A 275 -0.41 4.06 29.34
N GLY A 276 -1.23 3.87 28.29
CA GLY A 276 -1.87 4.95 27.52
C GLY A 276 -0.94 5.74 26.62
N GLU A 277 0.35 5.36 26.51
CA GLU A 277 1.28 5.96 25.57
C GLU A 277 1.05 5.41 24.14
N THR A 278 1.27 6.27 23.15
CA THR A 278 1.35 5.85 21.75
C THR A 278 2.81 5.84 21.31
N CYS A 279 3.26 4.71 20.79
CA CYS A 279 4.62 4.51 20.27
C CYS A 279 4.59 3.98 18.84
N ALA A 280 5.32 4.61 17.95
CA ALA A 280 5.50 4.17 16.56
C ALA A 280 6.88 3.51 16.38
N LEU A 281 6.88 2.32 15.80
CA LEU A 281 8.08 1.61 15.36
C LEU A 281 8.27 1.89 13.88
N ILE A 282 9.31 2.64 13.53
CA ILE A 282 9.64 3.00 12.14
C ILE A 282 10.94 2.29 11.74
N GLY A 283 11.02 1.88 10.47
CA GLY A 283 12.21 1.24 9.91
C GLY A 283 11.92 0.64 8.55
N GLY A 284 12.92 0.30 7.79
CA GLY A 284 12.80 -0.35 6.48
C GLY A 284 12.10 -1.71 6.54
N ASN A 285 11.75 -2.25 5.39
CA ASN A 285 11.21 -3.61 5.31
C ASN A 285 12.26 -4.61 5.82
N GLY A 286 11.82 -5.60 6.61
CA GLY A 286 12.72 -6.59 7.20
C GLY A 286 13.49 -6.11 8.44
N SER A 287 13.33 -4.86 8.91
CA SER A 287 14.04 -4.35 10.09
C SER A 287 13.66 -5.01 11.42
N GLY A 288 12.57 -5.77 11.46
CA GLY A 288 12.12 -6.49 12.66
C GLY A 288 10.89 -5.90 13.37
N LYS A 289 10.20 -4.91 12.79
CA LYS A 289 9.01 -4.26 13.39
C LYS A 289 7.92 -5.27 13.78
N SER A 290 7.48 -6.10 12.84
CA SER A 290 6.46 -7.16 13.09
C SER A 290 6.95 -8.18 14.12
N THR A 291 8.25 -8.45 14.15
CA THR A 291 8.88 -9.33 15.15
C THR A 291 8.78 -8.73 16.55
N VAL A 292 9.03 -7.43 16.71
CA VAL A 292 8.86 -6.72 17.99
C VAL A 292 7.42 -6.84 18.46
N LEU A 293 6.43 -6.55 17.60
CA LEU A 293 5.01 -6.69 17.95
C LEU A 293 4.65 -8.12 18.35
N SER A 294 5.16 -9.14 17.64
CA SER A 294 4.91 -10.55 17.94
C SER A 294 5.49 -10.95 19.30
N LEU A 295 6.66 -10.44 19.68
CA LEU A 295 7.27 -10.68 21.00
C LEU A 295 6.49 -10.01 22.13
N ILE A 296 5.97 -8.78 21.92
CA ILE A 296 5.11 -8.07 22.86
C ILE A 296 3.78 -8.82 23.03
N ALA A 297 3.19 -9.30 21.93
CA ALA A 297 1.97 -10.09 21.93
C ALA A 297 2.12 -11.46 22.60
N GLY A 298 3.35 -11.93 22.85
CA GLY A 298 3.62 -13.24 23.46
C GLY A 298 3.55 -14.40 22.45
N ILE A 299 3.48 -14.11 21.14
CA ILE A 299 3.48 -15.13 20.07
C ILE A 299 4.85 -15.78 19.96
N GLY A 300 5.94 -15.02 20.21
CA GLY A 300 7.31 -15.49 20.26
C GLY A 300 7.94 -15.28 21.63
N LYS A 301 9.09 -15.94 21.86
CA LYS A 301 9.94 -15.70 23.04
C LYS A 301 11.34 -15.33 22.61
N PRO A 302 11.95 -14.30 23.18
CA PRO A 302 13.33 -13.94 22.88
C PRO A 302 14.28 -15.06 23.31
N GLN A 303 15.39 -15.25 22.56
CA GLN A 303 16.45 -16.20 22.92
C GLN A 303 17.39 -15.62 24.00
N ARG A 304 17.49 -14.28 24.07
CA ARG A 304 18.21 -13.55 25.12
C ARG A 304 17.44 -12.30 25.49
N GLY A 305 17.71 -11.75 26.67
CA GLY A 305 17.03 -10.58 27.18
C GLY A 305 15.66 -10.89 27.76
N ARG A 306 14.86 -9.85 27.97
CA ARG A 306 13.56 -9.95 28.63
C ARG A 306 12.48 -9.22 27.83
N SER A 307 11.33 -9.88 27.64
CA SER A 307 10.08 -9.26 27.16
C SER A 307 9.04 -9.35 28.26
N ALA A 308 8.49 -8.21 28.67
CA ALA A 308 7.45 -8.14 29.68
C ALA A 308 6.32 -7.23 29.20
N ASN A 309 5.10 -7.75 29.24
CA ASN A 309 3.88 -7.04 28.91
C ASN A 309 2.89 -7.18 30.09
N ARG A 310 2.64 -6.10 30.81
CA ARG A 310 1.71 -6.09 31.95
C ARG A 310 0.25 -6.08 31.54
N LEU A 311 -0.02 -5.68 30.29
CA LEU A 311 -1.36 -5.59 29.73
C LEU A 311 -1.72 -6.81 28.85
N ALA A 312 -0.94 -7.89 28.92
CA ALA A 312 -1.14 -9.10 28.10
C ALA A 312 -2.56 -9.70 28.19
N ALA A 313 -3.24 -9.58 29.35
CA ALA A 313 -4.61 -10.04 29.52
C ALA A 313 -5.68 -9.13 28.86
N SER A 314 -5.30 -7.90 28.48
CA SER A 314 -6.19 -6.91 27.85
C SER A 314 -5.48 -6.26 26.66
N GLN A 315 -4.88 -7.08 25.82
CA GLN A 315 -4.25 -6.65 24.58
C GLN A 315 -5.04 -7.12 23.36
N ALA A 316 -4.91 -6.38 22.27
CA ALA A 316 -5.38 -6.77 20.96
C ALA A 316 -4.27 -6.57 19.92
N PHE A 317 -4.21 -7.42 18.90
CA PHE A 317 -3.20 -7.37 17.84
C PHE A 317 -3.85 -7.37 16.47
N LEU A 318 -3.63 -6.33 15.69
CA LEU A 318 -4.00 -6.22 14.28
C LEU A 318 -2.79 -6.61 13.43
N PRO A 319 -2.79 -7.78 12.79
CA PRO A 319 -1.72 -8.17 11.88
C PRO A 319 -1.79 -7.38 10.57
N GLN A 320 -0.69 -7.37 9.82
CA GLN A 320 -0.58 -6.70 8.54
C GLN A 320 -1.65 -7.15 7.52
N ASN A 321 -2.04 -8.43 7.55
CA ASN A 321 -3.16 -8.95 6.75
C ASN A 321 -4.40 -9.08 7.63
N PRO A 322 -5.42 -8.21 7.48
CA PRO A 322 -6.62 -8.23 8.31
C PRO A 322 -7.43 -9.53 8.17
N LYS A 323 -7.30 -10.23 7.02
CA LYS A 323 -7.99 -11.51 6.79
C LYS A 323 -7.63 -12.59 7.82
N ALA A 324 -6.46 -12.49 8.45
CA ALA A 324 -6.07 -13.41 9.52
C ALA A 324 -6.97 -13.32 10.77
N LEU A 325 -7.74 -12.22 10.92
CA LEU A 325 -8.71 -12.02 12.00
C LEU A 325 -10.16 -12.30 11.58
N LEU A 326 -10.41 -12.44 10.28
CA LEU A 326 -11.75 -12.57 9.72
C LEU A 326 -12.03 -14.05 9.39
N ALA A 327 -12.78 -14.73 10.27
CA ALA A 327 -13.01 -16.17 10.19
C ALA A 327 -14.51 -16.55 10.13
N ARG A 328 -15.42 -15.57 10.23
CA ARG A 328 -16.86 -15.80 10.23
C ARG A 328 -17.45 -15.63 8.82
N GLU A 329 -18.66 -16.14 8.63
CA GLU A 329 -19.33 -16.09 7.33
C GLU A 329 -19.95 -14.73 7.03
N THR A 330 -20.31 -13.96 8.06
CA THR A 330 -20.91 -12.63 7.89
C THR A 330 -20.22 -11.55 8.71
N VAL A 331 -20.33 -10.31 8.24
CA VAL A 331 -19.82 -9.12 8.92
C VAL A 331 -20.40 -8.98 10.33
N ALA A 332 -21.70 -9.29 10.52
CA ALA A 332 -22.36 -9.23 11.82
C ALA A 332 -21.78 -10.30 12.77
N GLU A 333 -21.57 -11.52 12.29
CA GLU A 333 -20.98 -12.60 13.09
C GLU A 333 -19.53 -12.29 13.48
N GLU A 334 -18.76 -11.65 12.59
CA GLU A 334 -17.39 -11.20 12.91
C GLU A 334 -17.38 -10.25 14.10
N LEU A 335 -18.21 -9.22 14.08
CA LEU A 335 -18.28 -8.27 15.20
C LEU A 335 -18.88 -8.89 16.46
N GLY A 336 -19.78 -9.88 16.33
CA GLY A 336 -20.41 -10.58 17.45
C GLY A 336 -19.55 -11.67 18.07
N GLU A 337 -18.43 -12.06 17.46
CA GLU A 337 -17.64 -13.23 17.88
C GLU A 337 -17.22 -13.21 19.35
N TRP A 338 -16.84 -12.07 19.88
CA TRP A 338 -16.37 -11.92 21.25
C TRP A 338 -17.38 -11.23 22.17
N ALA A 339 -18.60 -10.98 21.71
CA ALA A 339 -19.64 -10.25 22.44
C ALA A 339 -19.89 -10.85 23.85
N SER A 340 -20.07 -12.17 23.94
CA SER A 340 -20.31 -12.86 25.20
C SER A 340 -19.11 -12.80 26.17
N THR A 341 -17.89 -12.81 25.63
CA THR A 341 -16.67 -12.82 26.44
C THR A 341 -16.28 -11.42 26.88
N CYS A 342 -16.48 -10.42 26.03
CA CYS A 342 -16.06 -9.03 26.27
C CYS A 342 -17.21 -8.14 26.79
N GLY A 343 -18.44 -8.65 26.88
CA GLY A 343 -19.58 -7.96 27.51
C GLY A 343 -20.13 -6.79 26.69
N TYR A 344 -20.15 -6.88 25.37
CA TYR A 344 -20.84 -5.95 24.49
C TYR A 344 -21.99 -6.65 23.76
N GLY A 345 -22.95 -5.90 23.23
CA GLY A 345 -24.17 -6.44 22.64
C GLY A 345 -24.50 -5.83 21.28
N ASP A 346 -25.73 -6.11 20.82
CA ASP A 346 -26.22 -5.70 19.48
C ASP A 346 -26.19 -4.18 19.26
N ALA A 347 -26.36 -3.38 20.31
CA ALA A 347 -26.31 -1.93 20.21
C ALA A 347 -24.89 -1.43 19.86
N GLU A 348 -23.86 -1.99 20.52
CA GLU A 348 -22.47 -1.66 20.24
C GLU A 348 -22.06 -2.16 18.85
N ILE A 349 -22.53 -3.34 18.43
CA ILE A 349 -22.29 -3.88 17.08
C ILE A 349 -22.94 -2.99 16.03
N ALA A 350 -24.18 -2.57 16.22
CA ALA A 350 -24.87 -1.67 15.28
C ALA A 350 -24.14 -0.31 15.17
N GLY A 351 -23.71 0.26 16.31
CA GLY A 351 -22.89 1.47 16.32
C GLY A 351 -21.53 1.29 15.64
N ALA A 352 -20.91 0.12 15.78
CA ALA A 352 -19.66 -0.23 15.09
C ALA A 352 -19.86 -0.25 13.58
N LEU A 353 -20.90 -0.90 13.09
CA LEU A 353 -21.26 -0.97 11.66
C LEU A 353 -21.52 0.43 11.06
N GLU A 354 -22.19 1.31 11.82
CA GLU A 354 -22.44 2.68 11.38
C GLU A 354 -21.12 3.48 11.26
N ARG A 355 -20.26 3.41 12.28
CA ARG A 355 -18.95 4.12 12.27
C ARG A 355 -18.05 3.74 11.10
N ILE A 356 -18.06 2.48 10.69
CA ILE A 356 -17.24 1.99 9.57
C ILE A 356 -17.97 1.95 8.22
N GLY A 357 -19.19 2.50 8.16
CA GLY A 357 -19.98 2.59 6.91
C GLY A 357 -20.43 1.24 6.36
N LEU A 358 -20.66 0.23 7.21
CA LEU A 358 -21.09 -1.10 6.82
C LEU A 358 -22.54 -1.43 7.22
N SER A 359 -23.36 -0.43 7.58
CA SER A 359 -24.74 -0.59 8.03
C SER A 359 -25.66 -1.33 7.06
N GLY A 360 -25.32 -1.48 5.79
CA GLY A 360 -26.10 -2.26 4.81
C GLY A 360 -25.47 -3.59 4.42
N LYS A 361 -24.35 -3.98 5.07
CA LYS A 361 -23.55 -5.15 4.70
C LYS A 361 -23.42 -6.21 5.80
N GLN A 362 -24.36 -6.22 6.75
CA GLN A 362 -24.31 -7.14 7.91
C GLN A 362 -24.27 -8.60 7.49
N SER A 363 -24.99 -8.97 6.43
CA SER A 363 -25.08 -10.34 5.90
C SER A 363 -24.06 -10.63 4.79
N SER A 364 -23.22 -9.67 4.42
CA SER A 364 -22.17 -9.91 3.43
C SER A 364 -21.04 -10.73 4.03
N HIS A 365 -20.38 -11.55 3.19
CA HIS A 365 -19.17 -12.22 3.61
C HIS A 365 -18.02 -11.20 3.77
N PRO A 366 -17.20 -11.27 4.83
CA PRO A 366 -16.10 -10.32 5.06
C PRO A 366 -15.11 -10.22 3.88
N TYR A 367 -14.93 -11.29 3.12
CA TYR A 367 -14.01 -11.30 1.98
C TYR A 367 -14.59 -10.63 0.72
N ASP A 368 -15.90 -10.35 0.69
CA ASP A 368 -16.54 -9.57 -0.39
C ASP A 368 -16.38 -8.06 -0.19
N LEU A 369 -15.87 -7.65 0.97
CA LEU A 369 -15.56 -6.27 1.29
C LEU A 369 -14.27 -5.80 0.58
N SER A 370 -14.17 -4.50 0.31
CA SER A 370 -12.91 -3.91 -0.15
C SER A 370 -11.81 -4.05 0.91
N GLY A 371 -10.53 -3.97 0.51
CA GLY A 371 -9.40 -4.06 1.44
C GLY A 371 -9.50 -3.07 2.60
N GLY A 372 -9.90 -1.83 2.33
CA GLY A 372 -10.12 -0.81 3.37
C GLY A 372 -11.26 -1.15 4.32
N GLN A 373 -12.36 -1.70 3.78
CA GLN A 373 -13.48 -2.15 4.60
C GLN A 373 -13.12 -3.36 5.47
N GLN A 374 -12.31 -4.29 4.94
CA GLN A 374 -11.79 -5.43 5.73
C GLN A 374 -10.89 -4.95 6.87
N GLN A 375 -10.04 -3.95 6.61
CA GLN A 375 -9.16 -3.36 7.61
C GLN A 375 -9.95 -2.67 8.73
N LEU A 376 -10.93 -1.85 8.36
CA LEU A 376 -11.82 -1.20 9.33
C LEU A 376 -12.65 -2.21 10.14
N LEU A 377 -13.18 -3.25 9.50
CA LEU A 377 -13.90 -4.33 10.16
C LEU A 377 -13.02 -5.04 11.20
N ALA A 378 -11.80 -5.41 10.82
CA ALA A 378 -10.85 -6.07 11.72
C ALA A 378 -10.46 -5.16 12.90
N LEU A 379 -10.19 -3.88 12.62
CA LEU A 379 -9.87 -2.90 13.66
C LEU A 379 -11.05 -2.71 14.63
N GLU A 380 -12.26 -2.53 14.13
CA GLU A 380 -13.46 -2.32 14.95
C GLU A 380 -13.79 -3.55 15.81
N LYS A 381 -13.61 -4.76 15.26
CA LYS A 381 -13.71 -6.01 16.02
C LYS A 381 -12.78 -6.01 17.24
N LEU A 382 -11.52 -5.56 17.08
CA LEU A 382 -10.57 -5.44 18.18
C LEU A 382 -10.98 -4.37 19.18
N LEU A 383 -11.46 -3.21 18.72
CA LEU A 383 -11.84 -2.08 19.57
C LEU A 383 -13.11 -2.35 20.39
N LEU A 384 -14.05 -3.18 19.90
CA LEU A 384 -15.21 -3.64 20.67
C LEU A 384 -14.81 -4.41 21.94
N ALA A 385 -13.67 -5.10 21.93
CA ALA A 385 -13.13 -5.76 23.11
C ALA A 385 -12.52 -4.78 24.15
N ARG A 386 -12.46 -3.48 23.86
CA ARG A 386 -11.93 -2.42 24.73
C ARG A 386 -10.53 -2.73 25.28
N PRO A 387 -9.55 -3.02 24.43
CA PRO A 387 -8.21 -3.38 24.88
C PRO A 387 -7.52 -2.20 25.57
N ARG A 388 -6.69 -2.50 26.58
CA ARG A 388 -5.80 -1.51 27.21
C ARG A 388 -4.49 -1.34 26.45
N LEU A 389 -4.13 -2.32 25.62
CA LEU A 389 -2.97 -2.27 24.70
C LEU A 389 -3.41 -2.71 23.31
N LEU A 390 -3.15 -1.88 22.32
CA LEU A 390 -3.40 -2.16 20.91
C LEU A 390 -2.07 -2.23 20.15
N LEU A 391 -1.81 -3.38 19.56
CA LEU A 391 -0.64 -3.65 18.74
C LEU A 391 -1.08 -3.65 17.27
N LEU A 392 -0.44 -2.86 16.42
CA LEU A 392 -0.86 -2.64 15.04
C LEU A 392 0.33 -2.82 14.08
N ASP A 393 0.18 -3.71 13.11
CA ASP A 393 1.18 -3.92 12.07
C ASP A 393 0.69 -3.36 10.73
N GLU A 394 1.27 -2.22 10.32
CA GLU A 394 0.96 -1.48 9.09
C GLU A 394 -0.55 -1.22 8.88
N PRO A 395 -1.26 -0.58 9.82
CA PRO A 395 -2.72 -0.49 9.80
C PRO A 395 -3.31 0.34 8.65
N THR A 396 -2.52 1.22 8.01
CA THR A 396 -2.95 2.06 6.88
C THR A 396 -2.39 1.60 5.53
N LYS A 397 -1.62 0.51 5.51
CA LYS A 397 -0.93 0.04 4.29
C LYS A 397 -1.93 -0.37 3.20
N GLY A 398 -1.72 0.15 2.00
CA GLY A 398 -2.56 -0.18 0.83
C GLY A 398 -3.99 0.38 0.88
N LEU A 399 -4.29 1.22 1.87
CA LEU A 399 -5.57 1.91 1.96
C LEU A 399 -5.55 3.20 1.14
N ASP A 400 -6.71 3.57 0.62
CA ASP A 400 -6.93 4.91 0.09
C ASP A 400 -7.00 5.96 1.22
N ALA A 401 -6.95 7.23 0.85
CA ALA A 401 -6.96 8.32 1.81
C ALA A 401 -8.18 8.29 2.75
N SER A 402 -9.37 7.98 2.22
CA SER A 402 -10.61 7.94 3.02
C SER A 402 -10.61 6.79 4.03
N ALA A 403 -10.20 5.58 3.60
CA ALA A 403 -10.08 4.43 4.50
C ALA A 403 -8.95 4.61 5.52
N ALA A 404 -7.82 5.20 5.10
CA ALA A 404 -6.73 5.53 6.00
C ALA A 404 -7.16 6.56 7.06
N ASP A 405 -7.86 7.63 6.65
CA ASP A 405 -8.40 8.63 7.56
C ASP A 405 -9.40 8.03 8.56
N ALA A 406 -10.27 7.13 8.10
CA ALA A 406 -11.20 6.42 8.99
C ALA A 406 -10.46 5.55 10.02
N VAL A 407 -9.42 4.82 9.61
CA VAL A 407 -8.55 4.05 10.53
C VAL A 407 -7.90 4.98 11.54
N VAL A 408 -7.29 6.09 11.09
CA VAL A 408 -6.61 7.03 11.97
C VAL A 408 -7.57 7.63 12.99
N LEU A 409 -8.77 8.04 12.58
CA LEU A 409 -9.80 8.57 13.48
C LEU A 409 -10.14 7.56 14.59
N ARG A 410 -10.30 6.28 14.24
CA ARG A 410 -10.56 5.22 15.24
C ARG A 410 -9.40 5.03 16.21
N LEU A 411 -8.16 5.18 15.73
CA LEU A 411 -6.97 5.10 16.59
C LEU A 411 -6.83 6.34 17.49
N GLU A 412 -7.16 7.54 16.99
CA GLU A 412 -7.22 8.77 17.79
C GLU A 412 -8.23 8.63 18.94
N GLU A 413 -9.42 8.13 18.65
CA GLU A 413 -10.44 7.88 19.69
C GLU A 413 -9.99 6.85 20.74
N ALA A 414 -9.33 5.76 20.31
CA ALA A 414 -8.79 4.75 21.23
C ALA A 414 -7.68 5.33 22.12
N ARG A 415 -6.76 6.11 21.54
CA ARG A 415 -5.70 6.84 22.27
C ARG A 415 -6.30 7.78 23.31
N ASP A 416 -7.27 8.59 22.91
CA ASP A 416 -7.91 9.59 23.79
C ASP A 416 -8.71 8.90 24.90
N GLY A 417 -9.23 7.70 24.64
CA GLY A 417 -9.82 6.79 25.63
C GLY A 417 -8.80 6.14 26.58
N GLY A 418 -7.49 6.37 26.39
CA GLY A 418 -6.43 5.88 27.27
C GLY A 418 -5.86 4.52 26.88
N THR A 419 -6.18 3.97 25.73
CA THR A 419 -5.54 2.75 25.19
C THR A 419 -4.08 3.04 24.86
N ALA A 420 -3.16 2.22 25.36
CA ALA A 420 -1.77 2.25 24.90
C ALA A 420 -1.71 1.68 23.48
N ILE A 421 -1.00 2.36 22.56
CA ILE A 421 -0.92 1.96 21.15
C ILE A 421 0.55 1.76 20.78
N ILE A 422 0.88 0.60 20.22
CA ILE A 422 2.18 0.37 19.59
C ILE A 422 1.92 0.05 18.12
N VAL A 423 2.35 0.94 17.23
CA VAL A 423 2.13 0.80 15.79
C VAL A 423 3.46 0.62 15.06
N ALA A 424 3.60 -0.48 14.35
CA ALA A 424 4.66 -0.67 13.36
C ALA A 424 4.17 -0.10 12.03
N THR A 425 4.84 0.92 11.51
CA THR A 425 4.42 1.56 10.26
C THR A 425 5.56 2.31 9.57
N HIS A 426 5.38 2.54 8.29
CA HIS A 426 6.15 3.49 7.50
C HIS A 426 5.32 4.76 7.15
N ASP A 427 4.05 4.81 7.54
CA ASP A 427 3.16 5.96 7.31
C ASP A 427 3.45 7.08 8.32
N LEU A 428 4.25 8.05 7.89
CA LEU A 428 4.64 9.19 8.71
C LEU A 428 3.46 10.14 8.99
N SER A 429 2.42 10.13 8.15
CA SER A 429 1.19 10.91 8.38
C SER A 429 0.43 10.36 9.58
N LEU A 430 0.27 9.04 9.65
CA LEU A 430 -0.29 8.35 10.81
C LEU A 430 0.48 8.70 12.10
N VAL A 431 1.82 8.63 12.04
CA VAL A 431 2.68 8.94 13.19
C VAL A 431 2.48 10.37 13.69
N ARG A 432 2.40 11.35 12.78
CA ARG A 432 2.14 12.77 13.10
C ARG A 432 0.77 12.94 13.77
N ARG A 433 -0.26 12.37 13.18
CA ARG A 433 -1.64 12.49 13.68
C ARG A 433 -1.82 11.84 15.06
N LEU A 434 -1.18 10.72 15.32
CA LEU A 434 -1.21 10.08 16.62
C LEU A 434 -0.31 10.77 17.66
N GLY A 435 0.59 11.66 17.25
CA GLY A 435 1.58 12.29 18.13
C GLY A 435 2.54 11.27 18.76
N ALA A 436 2.72 10.11 18.15
CA ALA A 436 3.41 8.97 18.72
C ALA A 436 4.87 9.26 19.04
N SER A 437 5.39 8.76 20.17
CA SER A 437 6.83 8.62 20.35
C SER A 437 7.38 7.69 19.26
N VAL A 438 8.52 8.03 18.67
CA VAL A 438 9.05 7.32 17.51
C VAL A 438 10.29 6.55 17.90
N THR A 439 10.26 5.22 17.71
CA THR A 439 11.42 4.35 17.83
C THR A 439 11.87 3.93 16.43
N LEU A 440 13.08 4.36 16.05
CA LEU A 440 13.68 4.01 14.77
C LEU A 440 14.42 2.67 14.88
N LEU A 441 13.96 1.67 14.13
CA LEU A 441 14.60 0.36 14.02
C LEU A 441 15.60 0.34 12.86
N PHE A 442 16.84 0.01 13.17
CA PHE A 442 17.90 -0.21 12.19
C PHE A 442 18.80 -1.36 12.63
N ASP A 443 19.12 -2.28 11.72
CA ASP A 443 19.96 -3.48 11.99
C ASP A 443 19.53 -4.29 13.23
N GLY A 444 18.22 -4.40 13.45
CA GLY A 444 17.66 -5.14 14.58
C GLY A 444 17.78 -4.46 15.95
N GLN A 445 18.16 -3.18 15.98
CA GLN A 445 18.30 -2.36 17.19
C GLN A 445 17.36 -1.15 17.18
N ALA A 446 17.04 -0.64 18.37
CA ALA A 446 16.44 0.66 18.53
C ALA A 446 17.50 1.75 18.45
N SER A 447 17.67 2.35 17.28
CA SER A 447 18.71 3.37 17.06
C SER A 447 18.43 4.67 17.79
N ALA A 448 17.14 5.02 17.93
CA ALA A 448 16.70 6.18 18.69
C ALA A 448 15.22 6.02 19.08
N THR A 449 14.84 6.54 20.24
CA THR A 449 13.45 6.75 20.64
C THR A 449 13.27 8.23 20.98
N LEU A 450 12.42 8.93 20.24
CA LEU A 450 12.25 10.38 20.33
C LEU A 450 10.76 10.73 20.40
N PRO A 451 10.37 11.82 21.10
CA PRO A 451 9.05 12.41 20.93
C PRO A 451 8.78 12.78 19.47
N CYS A 452 7.52 12.74 19.05
CA CYS A 452 7.09 12.97 17.66
C CYS A 452 7.71 14.24 17.04
N ALA A 453 7.52 15.39 17.69
CA ALA A 453 8.05 16.67 17.21
C ALA A 453 9.58 16.63 17.03
N ALA A 454 10.29 16.15 18.07
CA ALA A 454 11.75 16.06 18.03
C ALA A 454 12.27 15.10 16.96
N PHE A 455 11.53 14.04 16.66
CA PHE A 455 11.87 13.13 15.55
C PHE A 455 11.79 13.85 14.21
N PHE A 456 10.71 14.54 13.91
CA PHE A 456 10.54 15.23 12.64
C PHE A 456 11.43 16.46 12.47
N GLU A 457 11.82 17.13 13.55
CA GLU A 457 12.81 18.20 13.51
C GLU A 457 14.23 17.71 13.20
N ARG A 458 14.62 16.54 13.72
CA ARG A 458 15.98 15.99 13.59
C ARG A 458 16.16 15.11 12.38
N SER A 459 15.09 14.55 11.86
CA SER A 459 15.14 13.64 10.72
C SER A 459 15.16 14.39 9.40
N TRP A 460 16.32 14.50 8.77
CA TRP A 460 16.48 15.20 7.49
C TRP A 460 15.94 14.37 6.29
N LEU A 461 15.86 13.04 6.40
CA LEU A 461 15.35 12.17 5.34
C LEU A 461 13.85 11.90 5.48
N LEU A 462 13.38 11.68 6.72
CA LEU A 462 12.00 11.30 7.00
C LEU A 462 11.14 12.48 7.46
N GLY A 463 11.76 13.59 7.85
CA GLY A 463 11.11 14.83 8.26
C GLY A 463 10.76 15.77 7.09
N ALA A 464 11.33 15.53 5.90
CA ALA A 464 11.19 16.39 4.72
C ALA A 464 9.82 16.26 4.04
#